data_9a8607e98567c76cae873c26d6b20d00
#
_entry.id   9a8607e98567c76cae873c26d6b20d00
#
_cell.length_a   1.000
_cell.length_b   1.000
_cell.length_c   1.000
_cell.angle_alpha   90.00
_cell.angle_beta   90.00
_cell.angle_gamma   90.00
#
_symmetry.space_group_name_H-M   'P 1'
#
loop_
_entity.id
_entity.type
_entity.pdbx_description
1 polymer ?
#
loop_
_entity_poly.entity_id
_entity_poly.type
_entity_poly.pdbx_seq_one_letter_code
_entity_poly.pdbx_strand_id
1 'polypeptide(L)'
;MKARNKFLIGGAVILGAAAYLMVTSIRQTGVYYLTPTELSSKISSDPSFYETGVKVGARVVPGSIVRDASGKSMTFAVTDGAHNYPVSYRGLPPDTFTDGVDVVLEGRLAHDGTFRATTVLAKCASRYENAPEKSRSVPGYTSAPVAAHS
;
A
#
# COMPACT_ATOMS: atom_id res chain seq x y z
N MET A 1 -50.57 5.25 25.67
CA MET A 1 -49.90 4.82 24.41
C MET A 1 -50.28 3.37 24.13
N LYS A 2 -50.83 3.12 22.94
CA LYS A 2 -51.18 1.74 22.53
C LYS A 2 -49.90 0.93 22.41
N ALA A 3 -49.92 -0.33 22.90
CA ALA A 3 -48.73 -1.20 22.90
C ALA A 3 -48.00 -1.25 21.54
N ARG A 4 -48.77 -1.17 20.46
CA ARG A 4 -48.27 -1.11 19.06
C ARG A 4 -47.31 0.05 18.80
N ASN A 5 -47.53 1.21 19.41
CA ASN A 5 -46.65 2.38 19.24
C ASN A 5 -45.31 2.22 19.99
N LYS A 6 -45.29 1.53 21.13
CA LYS A 6 -44.03 1.24 21.86
C LYS A 6 -43.12 0.32 21.05
N PHE A 7 -43.70 -0.69 20.38
CA PHE A 7 -42.93 -1.59 19.54
C PHE A 7 -42.42 -0.92 18.27
N LEU A 8 -43.23 -0.02 17.66
CA LEU A 8 -42.78 0.76 16.50
C LEU A 8 -41.62 1.73 16.85
N ILE A 9 -41.73 2.41 17.97
CA ILE A 9 -40.65 3.32 18.43
C ILE A 9 -39.38 2.53 18.75
N GLY A 10 -39.51 1.42 19.49
CA GLY A 10 -38.37 0.55 19.82
C GLY A 10 -37.69 -0.02 18.56
N GLY A 11 -38.46 -0.48 17.59
CA GLY A 11 -37.96 -0.95 16.30
C GLY A 11 -37.24 0.15 15.51
N ALA A 12 -37.80 1.35 15.46
CA ALA A 12 -37.19 2.50 14.77
C ALA A 12 -35.86 2.91 15.41
N VAL A 13 -35.75 2.87 16.74
CA VAL A 13 -34.49 3.17 17.46
C VAL A 13 -33.43 2.11 17.17
N ILE A 14 -33.80 0.84 17.18
CA ILE A 14 -32.85 -0.26 16.88
C ILE A 14 -32.35 -0.17 15.44
N LEU A 15 -33.27 0.07 14.47
CA LEU A 15 -32.89 0.23 13.07
C LEU A 15 -32.01 1.46 12.84
N GLY A 16 -32.30 2.58 13.51
CA GLY A 16 -31.49 3.79 13.46
C GLY A 16 -30.09 3.58 14.02
N ALA A 17 -29.97 2.90 15.18
CA ALA A 17 -28.69 2.55 15.78
C ALA A 17 -27.88 1.61 14.89
N ALA A 18 -28.51 0.59 14.32
CA ALA A 18 -27.87 -0.34 13.39
C ALA A 18 -27.36 0.36 12.12
N ALA A 19 -28.17 1.24 11.52
CA ALA A 19 -27.78 2.03 10.37
C ALA A 19 -26.61 2.98 10.69
N TYR A 20 -26.65 3.63 11.86
CA TYR A 20 -25.55 4.49 12.32
C TYR A 20 -24.25 3.71 12.51
N LEU A 21 -24.29 2.55 13.15
CA LEU A 21 -23.10 1.69 13.32
C LEU A 21 -22.58 1.17 11.98
N MET A 22 -23.47 0.84 11.04
CA MET A 22 -23.08 0.40 9.70
C MET A 22 -22.33 1.50 8.94
N VAL A 23 -22.85 2.73 8.95
CA VAL A 23 -22.22 3.88 8.29
C VAL A 23 -20.88 4.23 8.93
N THR A 24 -20.77 4.21 10.25
CA THR A 24 -19.50 4.50 10.95
C THR A 24 -18.47 3.39 10.74
N SER A 25 -18.88 2.14 10.69
CA SER A 25 -18.01 0.99 10.43
C SER A 25 -17.36 1.06 9.04
N ILE A 26 -18.12 1.42 8.01
CA ILE A 26 -17.62 1.54 6.63
C ILE A 26 -16.54 2.63 6.52
N ARG A 27 -16.68 3.71 7.26
CA ARG A 27 -15.70 4.82 7.26
C ARG A 27 -14.36 4.45 7.90
N GLN A 28 -14.33 3.50 8.83
CA GLN A 28 -13.11 3.11 9.55
C GLN A 28 -12.39 1.90 8.95
N THR A 29 -13.07 1.09 8.12
CA THR A 29 -12.54 -0.19 7.63
C THR A 29 -11.95 -0.10 6.22
N GLY A 30 -12.09 1.03 5.53
CA GLY A 30 -11.53 1.26 4.20
C GLY A 30 -10.02 1.48 4.24
N VAL A 31 -9.23 0.44 4.47
CA VAL A 31 -7.80 0.52 4.21
C VAL A 31 -7.60 0.51 2.70
N TYR A 32 -7.42 1.68 2.12
CA TYR A 32 -7.14 1.83 0.70
C TYR A 32 -5.78 1.23 0.37
N TYR A 33 -5.77 0.29 -0.57
CA TYR A 33 -4.53 -0.23 -1.15
C TYR A 33 -4.24 0.57 -2.42
N LEU A 34 -3.17 1.34 -2.39
CA LEU A 34 -2.81 2.30 -3.43
C LEU A 34 -1.37 2.08 -3.91
N THR A 35 -1.10 2.49 -5.13
CA THR A 35 0.28 2.72 -5.59
C THR A 35 0.71 4.15 -5.27
N PRO A 36 2.02 4.48 -5.30
CA PRO A 36 2.50 5.85 -5.18
C PRO A 36 1.81 6.85 -6.12
N THR A 37 1.58 6.47 -7.37
CA THR A 37 0.87 7.31 -8.34
C THR A 37 -0.58 7.54 -7.97
N GLU A 38 -1.29 6.49 -7.53
CA GLU A 38 -2.68 6.61 -7.10
C GLU A 38 -2.81 7.45 -5.82
N LEU A 39 -1.87 7.30 -4.90
CA LEU A 39 -1.81 8.13 -3.69
C LEU A 39 -1.64 9.61 -4.04
N SER A 40 -0.75 9.94 -4.98
CA SER A 40 -0.55 11.30 -5.48
C SER A 40 -1.83 11.87 -6.09
N SER A 41 -2.52 11.09 -6.93
CA SER A 41 -3.78 11.49 -7.56
C SER A 41 -4.89 11.73 -6.53
N LYS A 42 -4.98 10.87 -5.52
CA LYS A 42 -5.97 10.99 -4.44
C LYS A 42 -5.77 12.26 -3.62
N ILE A 43 -4.54 12.55 -3.25
CA ILE A 43 -4.19 13.76 -2.49
C ILE A 43 -4.46 15.02 -3.29
N SER A 44 -4.18 15.01 -4.60
CA SER A 44 -4.48 16.14 -5.49
C SER A 44 -5.98 16.40 -5.61
N SER A 45 -6.81 15.36 -5.52
CA SER A 45 -8.26 15.45 -5.60
C SER A 45 -8.91 15.79 -4.25
N ASP A 46 -8.32 15.33 -3.16
CA ASP A 46 -8.85 15.47 -1.80
C ASP A 46 -7.71 15.64 -0.79
N PRO A 47 -7.41 16.89 -0.38
CA PRO A 47 -6.38 17.15 0.63
C PRO A 47 -6.66 16.54 2.00
N SER A 48 -7.90 16.13 2.30
CA SER A 48 -8.23 15.45 3.55
C SER A 48 -7.64 14.03 3.62
N PHE A 49 -7.10 13.54 2.49
CA PHE A 49 -6.43 12.25 2.42
C PHE A 49 -5.07 12.22 3.15
N TYR A 50 -4.47 13.40 3.40
CA TYR A 50 -3.33 13.49 4.30
C TYR A 50 -3.72 12.97 5.68
N GLU A 51 -2.79 12.29 6.36
CA GLU A 51 -2.99 11.65 7.68
C GLU A 51 -4.03 10.51 7.68
N THR A 52 -4.61 10.17 6.52
CA THR A 52 -5.47 8.99 6.39
C THR A 52 -4.62 7.71 6.34
N GLY A 53 -5.04 6.68 7.06
CA GLY A 53 -4.39 5.37 7.05
C GLY A 53 -4.58 4.67 5.70
N VAL A 54 -3.48 4.37 5.02
CA VAL A 54 -3.47 3.71 3.71
C VAL A 54 -2.43 2.59 3.66
N LYS A 55 -2.64 1.65 2.74
CA LYS A 55 -1.63 0.66 2.35
C LYS A 55 -1.06 1.04 0.98
N VAL A 56 0.24 1.16 0.90
CA VAL A 56 0.94 1.52 -0.34
C VAL A 56 1.83 0.36 -0.78
N GLY A 57 1.54 -0.17 -1.96
CA GLY A 57 2.40 -1.16 -2.62
C GLY A 57 3.38 -0.46 -3.54
N ALA A 58 4.68 -0.63 -3.28
CA ALA A 58 5.75 0.03 -4.02
C ALA A 58 7.04 -0.80 -3.98
N ARG A 59 8.03 -0.36 -4.73
CA ARG A 59 9.38 -0.93 -4.72
C ARG A 59 10.35 -0.01 -3.99
N VAL A 60 11.22 -0.58 -3.17
CA VAL A 60 12.29 0.17 -2.50
C VAL A 60 13.32 0.62 -3.53
N VAL A 61 13.62 1.93 -3.55
CA VAL A 61 14.66 2.47 -4.41
C VAL A 61 16.04 1.99 -3.94
N PRO A 62 16.85 1.34 -4.79
CA PRO A 62 18.18 0.87 -4.40
C PRO A 62 19.07 2.00 -3.90
N GLY A 63 19.82 1.76 -2.82
CA GLY A 63 20.72 2.75 -2.23
C GLY A 63 20.05 3.87 -1.44
N SER A 64 18.71 3.83 -1.25
CA SER A 64 17.97 4.84 -0.49
C SER A 64 17.84 4.54 1.00
N ILE A 65 18.20 3.34 1.43
CA ILE A 65 18.00 2.89 2.81
C ILE A 65 19.06 3.54 3.71
N VAL A 66 18.61 4.40 4.62
CA VAL A 66 19.44 5.02 5.66
C VAL A 66 18.92 4.57 7.01
N ARG A 67 19.77 3.94 7.79
CA ARG A 67 19.46 3.53 9.16
C ARG A 67 19.99 4.56 10.15
N ASP A 68 19.18 4.88 11.13
CA ASP A 68 19.61 5.73 12.23
C ASP A 68 20.68 5.04 13.08
N ALA A 69 21.58 5.82 13.70
CA ALA A 69 22.63 5.33 14.57
C ALA A 69 22.14 4.47 15.74
N SER A 70 20.91 4.70 16.19
CA SER A 70 20.23 3.91 17.22
C SER A 70 19.70 2.56 16.73
N GLY A 71 19.65 2.33 15.41
CA GLY A 71 19.06 1.14 14.78
C GLY A 71 17.54 0.99 14.96
N LYS A 72 16.88 1.96 15.59
CA LYS A 72 15.44 1.92 15.90
C LYS A 72 14.56 2.59 14.87
N SER A 73 15.14 3.35 13.96
CA SER A 73 14.43 4.00 12.87
C SER A 73 15.24 3.92 11.58
N MET A 74 14.53 3.95 10.47
CA MET A 74 15.14 4.01 9.14
C MET A 74 14.33 4.89 8.22
N THR A 75 15.01 5.47 7.25
CA THR A 75 14.40 6.18 6.14
C THR A 75 14.81 5.53 4.84
N PHE A 76 13.92 5.47 3.90
CA PHE A 76 14.16 4.94 2.56
C PHE A 76 13.17 5.57 1.58
N ALA A 77 13.41 5.43 0.30
CA ALA A 77 12.47 5.88 -0.72
C ALA A 77 11.78 4.69 -1.37
N VAL A 78 10.53 4.87 -1.73
CA VAL A 78 9.75 3.89 -2.50
C VAL A 78 9.22 4.49 -3.77
N THR A 79 9.07 3.66 -4.79
CA THR A 79 8.62 4.07 -6.12
C THR A 79 7.70 3.03 -6.75
N ASP A 80 6.85 3.48 -7.67
CA ASP A 80 6.14 2.65 -8.66
C ASP A 80 6.67 2.85 -10.09
N GLY A 81 7.80 3.59 -10.22
CA GLY A 81 8.40 3.97 -11.48
C GLY A 81 8.01 5.37 -11.97
N ALA A 82 6.90 5.94 -11.49
CA ALA A 82 6.42 7.27 -11.86
C ALA A 82 6.57 8.28 -10.71
N HIS A 83 6.25 7.85 -9.50
CA HIS A 83 6.32 8.69 -8.30
C HIS A 83 7.20 8.06 -7.23
N ASN A 84 7.90 8.91 -6.48
CA ASN A 84 8.76 8.53 -5.37
C ASN A 84 8.27 9.18 -4.09
N TYR A 85 8.25 8.40 -3.00
CA TYR A 85 7.95 8.94 -1.69
C TYR A 85 9.07 8.60 -0.71
N PRO A 86 9.57 9.57 0.06
CA PRO A 86 10.41 9.29 1.22
C PRO A 86 9.55 8.64 2.31
N VAL A 87 10.06 7.57 2.89
CA VAL A 87 9.38 6.80 3.93
C VAL A 87 10.18 6.89 5.21
N SER A 88 9.52 7.16 6.31
CA SER A 88 10.08 7.06 7.65
C SER A 88 9.41 5.91 8.38
N TYR A 89 10.21 4.96 8.86
CA TYR A 89 9.74 3.78 9.60
C TYR A 89 10.46 3.69 10.93
N ARG A 90 9.70 3.43 11.98
CA ARG A 90 10.22 3.15 13.34
C ARG A 90 9.94 1.71 13.69
N GLY A 91 10.98 0.92 13.86
CA GLY A 91 10.88 -0.49 14.19
C GLY A 91 11.96 -1.31 13.51
N LEU A 92 11.94 -2.60 13.79
CA LEU A 92 12.83 -3.56 13.12
C LEU A 92 12.20 -3.96 11.77
N PRO A 93 12.91 -3.74 10.66
CA PRO A 93 12.43 -4.22 9.36
C PRO A 93 12.46 -5.75 9.31
N PRO A 94 11.62 -6.39 8.49
CA PRO A 94 11.72 -7.83 8.26
C PRO A 94 13.06 -8.18 7.61
N ASP A 95 13.54 -9.40 7.86
CA ASP A 95 14.85 -9.88 7.33
C ASP A 95 14.91 -9.86 5.79
N THR A 96 13.73 -9.93 5.15
CA THR A 96 13.59 -9.86 3.69
C THR A 96 13.65 -8.44 3.12
N PHE A 97 13.79 -7.43 3.99
CA PHE A 97 13.85 -6.03 3.57
C PHE A 97 15.24 -5.68 3.04
N THR A 98 15.34 -5.54 1.73
CA THR A 98 16.58 -5.21 1.00
C THR A 98 16.31 -4.18 -0.09
N ASP A 99 17.38 -3.67 -0.70
CA ASP A 99 17.27 -2.79 -1.86
C ASP A 99 16.51 -3.46 -3.02
N GLY A 100 15.65 -2.69 -3.68
CA GLY A 100 14.90 -3.14 -4.84
C GLY A 100 13.76 -4.13 -4.56
N VAL A 101 13.48 -4.46 -3.29
CA VAL A 101 12.39 -5.37 -2.94
C VAL A 101 11.03 -4.68 -3.07
N ASP A 102 10.02 -5.45 -3.47
CA ASP A 102 8.63 -4.99 -3.42
C ASP A 102 8.11 -5.03 -1.99
N VAL A 103 7.54 -3.92 -1.54
CA VAL A 103 7.02 -3.76 -0.18
C VAL A 103 5.57 -3.31 -0.18
N VAL A 104 4.89 -3.66 0.88
CA VAL A 104 3.60 -3.08 1.23
C VAL A 104 3.78 -2.31 2.53
N LEU A 105 3.54 -1.03 2.48
CA LEU A 105 3.65 -0.11 3.60
C LEU A 105 2.26 0.20 4.13
N GLU A 106 2.06 0.07 5.42
CA GLU A 106 0.88 0.61 6.09
C GLU A 106 1.28 1.86 6.85
N GLY A 107 0.55 2.93 6.66
CA GLY A 107 0.90 4.19 7.32
C GLY A 107 0.06 5.35 6.83
N ARG A 108 0.61 6.54 6.94
CA ARG A 108 -0.03 7.81 6.57
C ARG A 108 0.95 8.70 5.84
N LEU A 109 0.45 9.46 4.89
CA LEU A 109 1.24 10.52 4.27
C LEU A 109 1.11 11.78 5.09
N ALA A 110 2.22 12.31 5.57
CA ALA A 110 2.25 13.58 6.29
C ALA A 110 2.22 14.76 5.31
N HIS A 111 1.86 15.94 5.81
CA HIS A 111 1.81 17.17 5.00
C HIS A 111 3.18 17.63 4.47
N ASP A 112 4.27 17.13 5.04
CA ASP A 112 5.64 17.36 4.57
C ASP A 112 6.04 16.48 3.38
N GLY A 113 5.13 15.62 2.90
CA GLY A 113 5.38 14.69 1.81
C GLY A 113 6.07 13.40 2.22
N THR A 114 6.35 13.20 3.52
CA THR A 114 6.95 11.97 4.03
C THR A 114 5.89 10.95 4.38
N PHE A 115 6.02 9.72 3.88
CA PHE A 115 5.16 8.62 4.27
C PHE A 115 5.62 8.02 5.60
N ARG A 116 4.82 8.16 6.64
CA ARG A 116 5.10 7.60 7.98
C ARG A 116 4.54 6.20 8.05
N ALA A 117 5.41 5.21 7.82
CA ALA A 117 5.03 3.81 7.89
C ALA A 117 4.96 3.33 9.34
N THR A 118 3.88 2.63 9.67
CA THR A 118 3.72 1.89 10.93
C THR A 118 4.05 0.42 10.76
N THR A 119 3.87 -0.12 9.56
CA THR A 119 4.17 -1.51 9.21
C THR A 119 4.84 -1.56 7.85
N VAL A 120 5.87 -2.40 7.74
CA VAL A 120 6.57 -2.70 6.47
C VAL A 120 6.52 -4.20 6.25
N LEU A 121 5.90 -4.61 5.16
CA LEU A 121 5.81 -6.00 4.71
C LEU A 121 6.61 -6.13 3.41
N ALA A 122 7.75 -6.82 3.44
CA ALA A 122 8.52 -7.12 2.25
C ALA A 122 7.99 -8.40 1.59
N LYS A 123 7.79 -8.37 0.29
CA LYS A 123 7.42 -9.55 -0.49
C LYS A 123 8.68 -10.36 -0.77
N CYS A 124 8.67 -11.66 -0.44
CA CYS A 124 9.79 -12.56 -0.78
C CYS A 124 9.90 -12.69 -2.30
N ALA A 125 11.08 -12.38 -2.85
CA ALA A 125 11.37 -12.45 -4.29
C ALA A 125 11.12 -13.85 -4.91
N SER A 126 11.30 -14.90 -4.13
CA SER A 126 11.19 -16.30 -4.57
C SER A 126 9.81 -16.76 -5.01
N ARG A 127 8.76 -15.95 -4.83
CA ARG A 127 7.39 -16.32 -5.24
C ARG A 127 7.01 -15.82 -6.64
N TYR A 128 7.81 -14.97 -7.26
CA TYR A 128 7.52 -14.36 -8.56
C TYR A 128 8.41 -14.83 -9.71
N GLU A 129 9.47 -15.60 -9.43
CA GLU A 129 10.31 -16.19 -10.48
C GLU A 129 9.59 -17.27 -11.31
N ASN A 130 8.45 -17.77 -10.85
CA ASN A 130 7.64 -18.78 -11.56
C ASN A 130 6.37 -18.22 -12.21
N ALA A 131 6.20 -16.92 -12.33
CA ALA A 131 5.21 -16.39 -13.26
C ALA A 131 5.76 -16.58 -14.67
N PRO A 132 5.13 -17.40 -15.53
CA PRO A 132 5.57 -17.50 -16.90
C PRO A 132 5.50 -16.11 -17.49
N GLU A 133 6.66 -15.59 -17.84
CA GLU A 133 6.79 -14.42 -18.69
C GLU A 133 6.00 -14.75 -19.95
N LYS A 134 4.78 -14.22 -20.06
CA LYS A 134 4.06 -14.19 -21.33
C LYS A 134 4.96 -13.41 -22.25
N SER A 135 5.78 -14.14 -22.99
CA SER A 135 6.57 -13.62 -24.09
C SER A 135 5.65 -12.75 -24.93
N ARG A 136 5.78 -11.44 -24.80
CA ARG A 136 5.37 -10.55 -25.86
C ARG A 136 6.21 -10.94 -27.06
N SER A 137 5.66 -11.79 -27.91
CA SER A 137 6.17 -12.00 -29.24
C SER A 137 6.13 -10.66 -29.95
N VAL A 138 7.27 -9.99 -30.00
CA VAL A 138 7.49 -8.87 -30.90
C VAL A 138 7.53 -9.48 -32.29
N PRO A 139 6.62 -9.14 -33.22
CA PRO A 139 6.69 -9.64 -34.58
C PRO A 139 7.95 -9.05 -35.22
N GLY A 140 8.91 -9.91 -35.57
CA GLY A 140 10.03 -9.50 -36.42
C GLY A 140 11.45 -9.82 -35.92
N TYR A 141 11.64 -10.57 -34.84
CA TYR A 141 13.00 -10.99 -34.47
C TYR A 141 13.22 -12.45 -34.80
N THR A 142 13.83 -12.68 -35.95
CA THR A 142 14.30 -14.01 -36.38
C THR A 142 15.61 -14.31 -35.66
N SER A 143 15.60 -15.19 -34.66
CA SER A 143 16.82 -15.69 -34.05
C SER A 143 17.54 -16.61 -35.03
N ALA A 144 18.72 -16.18 -35.53
CA ALA A 144 19.62 -17.01 -36.25
C ALA A 144 20.22 -18.10 -35.34
N PRO A 145 20.38 -19.35 -35.80
CA PRO A 145 20.96 -20.40 -34.98
C PRO A 145 22.47 -20.18 -34.84
N VAL A 146 22.93 -20.17 -33.56
CA VAL A 146 24.36 -20.21 -33.26
C VAL A 146 24.90 -21.59 -33.62
N ALA A 147 25.80 -21.63 -34.62
CA ALA A 147 26.50 -22.84 -35.02
C ALA A 147 27.45 -23.30 -33.90
N ALA A 148 27.32 -24.57 -33.51
CA ALA A 148 28.25 -25.25 -32.65
C ALA A 148 29.57 -25.44 -33.36
N HIS A 149 30.66 -24.98 -32.79
CA HIS A 149 32.00 -25.40 -33.20
C HIS A 149 32.51 -26.47 -32.24
N SER A 150 32.85 -27.56 -32.83
CA SER A 150 33.57 -28.73 -32.30
C SER A 150 34.85 -28.37 -31.61
#